data_84057707dfe57dd1eb50f0a583fbb838
#
_entry.id   84057707dfe57dd1eb50f0a583fbb838
#
_cell.length_a   1.000
_cell.length_b   1.000
_cell.length_c   1.000
_cell.angle_alpha   90.00
_cell.angle_beta   90.00
_cell.angle_gamma   90.00
#
_symmetry.space_group_name_H-M   'P 1'
#
loop_
_entity.id
_entity.type
_entity.pdbx_description
1 polymer ?
#
loop_
_entity_poly.entity_id
_entity_poly.type
_entity_poly.pdbx_seq_one_letter_code
_entity_poly.pdbx_strand_id
1 'polypeptide(L)'
;MAAGILSERGSAPALRAEQVSKRYGTVVALDNVSLDIWSGESVVLVGESGSGKTTLLRCFNRLADPDAGRILIEAADAAALDPIALRRRVGYVPQDGGLLPHWRVQRNVELVPWLRGAENARELASEALQLVGLDPALFAARWPRELSGGQRQRVAVARALAIKPDIILLDEPFGALDAITRVELQSTFDRVRRTLRFTSVLVTHDLHEAFDLADRVVVMRRGRIEQVATAEELRQSPAGEYVRELLLRARVMPA
;
A
#
# COMPACT_ATOMS: atom_id res chain seq x y z
N MET A 1 -27.76 1.21 11.53
CA MET A 1 -27.10 2.53 11.66
C MET A 1 -25.81 2.56 10.84
N ALA A 2 -25.90 2.35 9.51
CA ALA A 2 -24.74 2.35 8.60
C ALA A 2 -24.76 3.53 7.59
N ALA A 3 -25.59 4.54 7.83
CA ALA A 3 -25.76 5.69 6.93
C ALA A 3 -24.92 6.94 7.31
N GLY A 4 -24.07 6.85 8.35
CA GLY A 4 -23.39 8.01 8.93
C GLY A 4 -21.97 8.29 8.44
N ILE A 5 -21.31 7.39 7.67
CA ILE A 5 -19.90 7.52 7.28
C ILE A 5 -19.72 8.11 5.86
N LEU A 6 -20.79 8.28 5.11
CA LEU A 6 -20.76 8.73 3.70
C LEU A 6 -20.81 10.26 3.51
N SER A 7 -20.90 11.08 4.56
CA SER A 7 -21.23 12.52 4.41
C SER A 7 -20.02 13.48 4.38
N GLU A 8 -18.76 13.00 4.47
CA GLU A 8 -17.56 13.86 4.38
C GLU A 8 -16.56 13.41 3.30
N ARG A 9 -16.98 12.59 2.34
CA ARG A 9 -16.13 12.24 1.21
C ARG A 9 -16.02 13.45 0.29
N GLY A 10 -14.82 14.01 0.13
CA GLY A 10 -14.53 15.06 -0.84
C GLY A 10 -15.08 14.73 -2.22
N SER A 11 -15.30 15.73 -3.08
CA SER A 11 -15.97 15.58 -4.37
C SER A 11 -15.28 14.63 -5.37
N ALA A 12 -14.04 14.22 -5.13
CA ALA A 12 -13.28 13.28 -5.99
C ALA A 12 -12.46 12.29 -5.16
N PRO A 13 -12.27 11.04 -5.64
CA PRO A 13 -11.39 10.06 -5.01
C PRO A 13 -9.92 10.49 -5.08
N ALA A 14 -9.12 10.09 -4.08
CA ALA A 14 -7.67 10.30 -4.07
C ALA A 14 -6.97 9.51 -5.18
N LEU A 15 -7.45 8.27 -5.42
CA LEU A 15 -6.99 7.41 -6.52
C LEU A 15 -8.20 6.81 -7.23
N ARG A 16 -8.16 6.77 -8.55
CA ARG A 16 -9.17 6.10 -9.37
C ARG A 16 -8.52 5.31 -10.50
N ALA A 17 -8.90 4.07 -10.64
CA ALA A 17 -8.69 3.28 -11.85
C ALA A 17 -10.00 3.26 -12.65
N GLU A 18 -9.96 3.62 -13.93
CA GLU A 18 -11.11 3.60 -14.83
C GLU A 18 -10.84 2.64 -15.98
N GLN A 19 -11.53 1.48 -15.96
CA GLN A 19 -11.47 0.44 -17.00
C GLN A 19 -10.04 0.02 -17.38
N VAL A 20 -9.16 -0.06 -16.36
CA VAL A 20 -7.74 -0.32 -16.54
C VAL A 20 -7.49 -1.74 -17.01
N SER A 21 -6.76 -1.87 -18.13
CA SER A 21 -6.27 -3.14 -18.65
C SER A 21 -4.77 -3.10 -18.82
N LYS A 22 -4.08 -4.25 -18.52
CA LYS A 22 -2.64 -4.39 -18.67
C LYS A 22 -2.26 -5.79 -19.08
N ARG A 23 -1.37 -5.90 -20.06
CA ARG A 23 -0.81 -7.18 -20.54
C ARG A 23 0.71 -7.17 -20.44
N TYR A 24 1.28 -8.33 -20.20
CA TYR A 24 2.70 -8.61 -20.30
C TYR A 24 2.90 -9.79 -21.27
N GLY A 25 3.21 -9.48 -22.52
CA GLY A 25 3.21 -10.46 -23.58
C GLY A 25 1.82 -11.07 -23.77
N THR A 26 1.70 -12.39 -23.58
CA THR A 26 0.43 -13.12 -23.68
C THR A 26 -0.40 -13.10 -22.40
N VAL A 27 0.18 -12.68 -21.27
CA VAL A 27 -0.49 -12.71 -19.95
C VAL A 27 -1.31 -11.44 -19.77
N VAL A 28 -2.62 -11.58 -19.49
CA VAL A 28 -3.49 -10.49 -19.07
C VAL A 28 -3.33 -10.32 -17.57
N ALA A 29 -2.66 -9.25 -17.15
CA ALA A 29 -2.43 -8.94 -15.74
C ALA A 29 -3.59 -8.15 -15.12
N LEU A 30 -4.22 -7.25 -15.89
CA LEU A 30 -5.44 -6.53 -15.52
C LEU A 30 -6.40 -6.56 -16.72
N ASP A 31 -7.69 -6.77 -16.43
CA ASP A 31 -8.76 -6.88 -17.40
C ASP A 31 -9.95 -6.01 -16.98
N ASN A 32 -10.05 -4.81 -17.53
CA ASN A 32 -11.13 -3.85 -17.31
C ASN A 32 -11.41 -3.53 -15.84
N VAL A 33 -10.35 -3.23 -15.06
CA VAL A 33 -10.44 -2.95 -13.63
C VAL A 33 -10.88 -1.51 -13.39
N SER A 34 -11.93 -1.32 -12.58
CA SER A 34 -12.37 -0.01 -12.10
C SER A 34 -12.44 -0.01 -10.58
N LEU A 35 -11.84 1.00 -9.93
CA LEU A 35 -11.75 1.14 -8.49
C LEU A 35 -11.59 2.60 -8.08
N ASP A 36 -12.41 3.06 -7.16
CA ASP A 36 -12.26 4.35 -6.48
C ASP A 36 -11.72 4.15 -5.06
N ILE A 37 -10.73 4.96 -4.68
CA ILE A 37 -10.14 4.98 -3.34
C ILE A 37 -10.21 6.42 -2.83
N TRP A 38 -10.86 6.60 -1.68
CA TRP A 38 -11.14 7.92 -1.14
C TRP A 38 -10.00 8.43 -0.25
N SER A 39 -9.91 9.76 -0.08
CA SER A 39 -8.90 10.37 0.78
C SER A 39 -9.01 9.86 2.22
N GLY A 40 -7.87 9.50 2.82
CA GLY A 40 -7.78 8.92 4.16
C GLY A 40 -8.23 7.46 4.28
N GLU A 41 -8.68 6.84 3.19
CA GLU A 41 -9.12 5.45 3.16
C GLU A 41 -7.94 4.48 3.13
N SER A 42 -8.08 3.34 3.83
CA SER A 42 -7.20 2.18 3.72
C SER A 42 -7.87 1.11 2.89
N VAL A 43 -7.35 0.84 1.71
CA VAL A 43 -7.82 -0.23 0.82
C VAL A 43 -6.78 -1.33 0.76
N VAL A 44 -7.22 -2.58 0.98
CA VAL A 44 -6.34 -3.74 0.88
C VAL A 44 -6.75 -4.63 -0.29
N LEU A 45 -5.81 -4.88 -1.20
CA LEU A 45 -5.98 -5.76 -2.36
C LEU A 45 -5.58 -7.18 -1.96
N VAL A 46 -6.50 -8.14 -2.03
CA VAL A 46 -6.25 -9.56 -1.73
C VAL A 46 -6.57 -10.46 -2.91
N GLY A 47 -6.03 -11.67 -2.93
CA GLY A 47 -6.25 -12.68 -3.95
C GLY A 47 -5.02 -13.55 -4.19
N GLU A 48 -5.14 -14.57 -5.00
CA GLU A 48 -4.06 -15.50 -5.33
C GLU A 48 -2.87 -14.81 -6.00
N SER A 49 -1.70 -15.46 -5.98
CA SER A 49 -0.54 -15.01 -6.75
C SER A 49 -0.91 -14.91 -8.24
N GLY A 50 -0.48 -13.84 -8.89
CA GLY A 50 -0.82 -13.59 -10.30
C GLY A 50 -2.22 -13.02 -10.53
N SER A 51 -3.00 -12.67 -9.50
CA SER A 51 -4.35 -12.09 -9.67
C SER A 51 -4.36 -10.63 -10.14
N GLY A 52 -3.20 -9.96 -10.24
CA GLY A 52 -3.08 -8.59 -10.76
C GLY A 52 -2.85 -7.50 -9.72
N LYS A 53 -2.86 -7.81 -8.41
CA LYS A 53 -2.74 -6.84 -7.29
C LYS A 53 -1.54 -5.90 -7.41
N THR A 54 -0.34 -6.47 -7.50
CA THR A 54 0.90 -5.69 -7.65
C THR A 54 0.91 -4.87 -8.93
N THR A 55 0.32 -5.38 -10.02
CA THR A 55 0.20 -4.64 -11.28
C THR A 55 -0.70 -3.41 -11.11
N LEU A 56 -1.87 -3.57 -10.47
CA LEU A 56 -2.76 -2.45 -10.18
C LEU A 56 -2.09 -1.42 -9.26
N LEU A 57 -1.42 -1.88 -8.19
CA LEU A 57 -0.65 -1.02 -7.30
C LEU A 57 0.41 -0.20 -8.06
N ARG A 58 1.14 -0.86 -8.98
CA ARG A 58 2.17 -0.21 -9.81
C ARG A 58 1.61 0.76 -10.83
N CYS A 59 0.36 0.61 -11.25
CA CYS A 59 -0.29 1.58 -12.10
C CYS A 59 -0.53 2.92 -11.36
N PHE A 60 -0.86 2.90 -10.07
CA PHE A 60 -1.07 4.12 -9.28
C PHE A 60 0.17 5.00 -9.11
N ASN A 61 1.39 4.47 -9.25
CA ASN A 61 2.61 5.27 -9.18
C ASN A 61 3.40 5.30 -10.52
N ARG A 62 2.76 4.87 -11.61
CA ARG A 62 3.36 4.79 -12.94
C ARG A 62 4.65 3.97 -13.01
N LEU A 63 4.80 2.94 -12.15
CA LEU A 63 5.79 1.88 -12.34
C LEU A 63 5.34 0.88 -13.42
N ALA A 64 4.04 0.87 -13.72
CA ALA A 64 3.45 0.23 -14.89
C ALA A 64 2.41 1.20 -15.47
N ASP A 65 2.47 1.47 -16.77
CA ASP A 65 1.41 2.23 -17.44
C ASP A 65 0.35 1.26 -17.98
N PRO A 66 -0.96 1.58 -17.88
CA PRO A 66 -2.04 0.81 -18.47
C PRO A 66 -1.90 0.72 -20.00
N ASP A 67 -2.39 -0.37 -20.61
CA ASP A 67 -2.50 -0.49 -22.07
C ASP A 67 -3.87 0.04 -22.56
N ALA A 68 -4.88 0.06 -21.67
CA ALA A 68 -6.18 0.68 -21.89
C ALA A 68 -6.78 1.18 -20.56
N GLY A 69 -7.72 2.09 -20.63
CA GLY A 69 -8.26 2.80 -19.46
C GLY A 69 -7.32 3.88 -18.97
N ARG A 70 -7.54 4.40 -17.77
CA ARG A 70 -6.70 5.45 -17.18
C ARG A 70 -6.65 5.37 -15.66
N ILE A 71 -5.60 5.97 -15.10
CA ILE A 71 -5.43 6.17 -13.67
C ILE A 71 -5.56 7.67 -13.39
N LEU A 72 -6.41 8.03 -12.43
CA LEU A 72 -6.52 9.40 -11.94
C LEU A 72 -5.98 9.48 -10.51
N ILE A 73 -5.25 10.54 -10.23
CA ILE A 73 -4.70 10.86 -8.90
C ILE A 73 -5.17 12.27 -8.59
N GLU A 74 -5.98 12.44 -7.54
CA GLU A 74 -6.61 13.72 -7.19
C GLU A 74 -7.30 14.37 -8.40
N ALA A 75 -8.03 13.58 -9.19
CA ALA A 75 -8.70 13.95 -10.44
C ALA A 75 -7.80 14.26 -11.64
N ALA A 76 -6.47 14.30 -11.49
CA ALA A 76 -5.54 14.47 -12.61
C ALA A 76 -5.21 13.13 -13.27
N ASP A 77 -5.18 13.08 -14.61
CA ASP A 77 -4.73 11.88 -15.33
C ASP A 77 -3.24 11.63 -15.04
N ALA A 78 -2.94 10.47 -14.47
CA ALA A 78 -1.57 10.10 -14.13
C ALA A 78 -0.64 10.10 -15.37
N ALA A 79 -1.15 9.78 -16.56
CA ALA A 79 -0.37 9.79 -17.79
C ALA A 79 0.13 11.18 -18.16
N ALA A 80 -0.60 12.24 -17.76
CA ALA A 80 -0.21 13.64 -18.00
C ALA A 80 0.79 14.17 -16.95
N LEU A 81 0.99 13.47 -15.83
CA LEU A 81 1.91 13.89 -14.77
C LEU A 81 3.34 13.45 -15.10
N ASP A 82 4.34 14.23 -14.70
CA ASP A 82 5.73 13.77 -14.73
C ASP A 82 5.92 12.58 -13.77
N PRO A 83 6.40 11.41 -14.25
CA PRO A 83 6.49 10.19 -13.43
C PRO A 83 7.44 10.34 -12.23
N ILE A 84 8.47 11.17 -12.35
CA ILE A 84 9.44 11.40 -11.29
C ILE A 84 8.81 12.27 -10.20
N ALA A 85 8.13 13.35 -10.61
CA ALA A 85 7.42 14.24 -9.68
C ALA A 85 6.31 13.46 -8.93
N LEU A 86 5.54 12.62 -9.64
CA LEU A 86 4.53 11.76 -9.02
C LEU A 86 5.14 10.81 -7.97
N ARG A 87 6.18 10.05 -8.33
CA ARG A 87 6.83 9.09 -7.41
C ARG A 87 7.50 9.74 -6.21
N ARG A 88 7.86 11.03 -6.30
CA ARG A 88 8.34 11.81 -5.16
C ARG A 88 7.22 12.23 -4.20
N ARG A 89 5.96 12.25 -4.65
CA ARG A 89 4.78 12.62 -3.83
C ARG A 89 4.12 11.42 -3.16
N VAL A 90 4.16 10.26 -3.81
CA VAL A 90 3.54 9.01 -3.35
C VAL A 90 4.56 8.17 -2.58
N GLY A 91 4.26 7.80 -1.34
CA GLY A 91 5.06 6.86 -0.58
C GLY A 91 4.94 5.46 -1.21
N TYR A 92 6.06 4.76 -1.40
CA TYR A 92 6.04 3.40 -1.93
C TYR A 92 6.95 2.46 -1.15
N VAL A 93 6.39 1.35 -0.71
CA VAL A 93 7.11 0.26 -0.03
C VAL A 93 7.03 -0.98 -0.93
N PRO A 94 8.12 -1.36 -1.61
CA PRO A 94 8.17 -2.59 -2.41
C PRO A 94 8.28 -3.83 -1.52
N GLN A 95 7.97 -5.00 -2.08
CA GLN A 95 7.90 -6.29 -1.39
C GLN A 95 9.20 -6.66 -0.64
N ASP A 96 10.36 -6.36 -1.20
CA ASP A 96 11.68 -6.61 -0.61
C ASP A 96 12.21 -5.46 0.26
N GLY A 97 11.37 -4.43 0.52
CA GLY A 97 11.73 -3.20 1.20
C GLY A 97 12.58 -2.25 0.36
N GLY A 98 13.30 -2.73 -0.66
CA GLY A 98 14.05 -1.94 -1.62
C GLY A 98 15.10 -1.00 -1.02
N LEU A 99 15.74 -1.38 0.11
CA LEU A 99 16.79 -0.58 0.73
C LEU A 99 18.07 -0.65 -0.10
N LEU A 100 18.75 0.49 -0.24
CA LEU A 100 20.05 0.57 -0.88
C LEU A 100 21.11 -0.04 0.04
N PRO A 101 21.72 -1.19 -0.29
CA PRO A 101 22.58 -1.95 0.61
C PRO A 101 23.90 -1.24 0.95
N HIS A 102 24.34 -0.33 0.09
CA HIS A 102 25.54 0.49 0.21
C HIS A 102 25.29 1.85 0.87
N TRP A 103 24.09 2.06 1.43
CA TRP A 103 23.75 3.25 2.20
C TRP A 103 23.33 2.88 3.62
N ARG A 104 23.68 3.71 4.58
CA ARG A 104 23.23 3.57 5.97
C ARG A 104 21.72 3.79 6.06
N VAL A 105 21.11 3.35 7.16
CA VAL A 105 19.68 3.51 7.45
C VAL A 105 19.24 4.96 7.28
N GLN A 106 19.94 5.89 7.94
CA GLN A 106 19.65 7.33 7.83
C GLN A 106 19.58 7.77 6.37
N ARG A 107 20.59 7.44 5.57
CA ARG A 107 20.66 7.85 4.16
C ARG A 107 19.60 7.20 3.29
N ASN A 108 19.18 5.96 3.60
CA ASN A 108 18.05 5.30 2.94
C ASN A 108 16.75 6.06 3.17
N VAL A 109 16.50 6.52 4.39
CA VAL A 109 15.26 7.25 4.75
C VAL A 109 15.31 8.69 4.25
N GLU A 110 16.46 9.35 4.26
CA GLU A 110 16.67 10.70 3.71
C GLU A 110 16.46 10.78 2.19
N LEU A 111 16.50 9.65 1.46
CA LEU A 111 16.56 9.65 0.00
C LEU A 111 15.46 10.51 -0.64
N VAL A 112 14.20 10.30 -0.27
CA VAL A 112 13.09 11.02 -0.94
C VAL A 112 12.99 12.47 -0.48
N PRO A 113 13.09 12.82 0.81
CA PRO A 113 13.23 14.21 1.25
C PRO A 113 14.35 14.96 0.52
N TRP A 114 15.53 14.34 0.41
CA TRP A 114 16.66 14.92 -0.32
C TRP A 114 16.37 15.13 -1.82
N LEU A 115 15.76 14.16 -2.50
CA LEU A 115 15.34 14.27 -3.90
C LEU A 115 14.27 15.35 -4.12
N ARG A 116 13.52 15.72 -3.08
CA ARG A 116 12.57 16.84 -3.10
C ARG A 116 13.21 18.19 -2.77
N GLY A 117 14.52 18.22 -2.46
CA GLY A 117 15.23 19.44 -2.10
C GLY A 117 14.94 19.93 -0.68
N ALA A 118 14.48 19.04 0.22
CA ALA A 118 14.25 19.43 1.62
C ALA A 118 15.58 19.70 2.34
N GLU A 119 15.75 20.91 2.87
CA GLU A 119 16.95 21.30 3.65
C GLU A 119 17.05 20.49 4.95
N ASN A 120 15.91 20.14 5.55
CA ASN A 120 15.80 19.35 6.78
C ASN A 120 15.58 17.84 6.53
N ALA A 121 16.11 17.29 5.41
CA ALA A 121 15.93 15.87 5.05
C ALA A 121 16.37 14.90 6.16
N ARG A 122 17.41 15.26 6.92
CA ARG A 122 17.94 14.45 8.02
C ARG A 122 16.96 14.39 9.20
N GLU A 123 16.37 15.51 9.56
CA GLU A 123 15.37 15.62 10.63
C GLU A 123 14.10 14.84 10.26
N LEU A 124 13.61 15.00 9.03
CA LEU A 124 12.48 14.26 8.50
C LEU A 124 12.71 12.74 8.54
N ALA A 125 13.92 12.30 8.19
CA ALA A 125 14.28 10.89 8.28
C ALA A 125 14.32 10.38 9.72
N SER A 126 14.83 11.18 10.66
CA SER A 126 14.85 10.82 12.07
C SER A 126 13.44 10.74 12.66
N GLU A 127 12.55 11.70 12.35
CA GLU A 127 11.15 11.65 12.71
C GLU A 127 10.47 10.38 12.17
N ALA A 128 10.70 10.05 10.89
CA ALA A 128 10.12 8.87 10.26
C ALA A 128 10.60 7.56 10.90
N LEU A 129 11.87 7.46 11.28
CA LEU A 129 12.40 6.31 12.03
C LEU A 129 11.70 6.16 13.39
N GLN A 130 11.52 7.26 14.12
CA GLN A 130 10.79 7.24 15.40
C GLN A 130 9.34 6.79 15.24
N LEU A 131 8.63 7.24 14.18
CA LEU A 131 7.25 6.82 13.90
C LEU A 131 7.10 5.31 13.77
N VAL A 132 8.11 4.62 13.22
CA VAL A 132 8.10 3.16 13.06
C VAL A 132 8.75 2.41 14.23
N GLY A 133 9.07 3.10 15.34
CA GLY A 133 9.64 2.50 16.54
C GLY A 133 11.14 2.16 16.42
N LEU A 134 11.88 2.84 15.56
CA LEU A 134 13.34 2.72 15.44
C LEU A 134 13.99 3.99 15.99
N ASP A 135 14.69 3.88 17.13
CA ASP A 135 15.45 5.00 17.70
C ASP A 135 16.59 5.40 16.74
N PRO A 136 16.61 6.65 16.20
CA PRO A 136 17.66 7.10 15.30
C PRO A 136 19.06 7.02 15.92
N ALA A 137 19.19 7.23 17.24
CA ALA A 137 20.48 7.14 17.93
C ALA A 137 21.11 5.74 17.82
N LEU A 138 20.27 4.69 17.75
CA LEU A 138 20.69 3.29 17.69
C LEU A 138 20.76 2.75 16.26
N PHE A 139 19.90 3.25 15.35
CA PHE A 139 19.70 2.65 14.04
C PHE A 139 20.24 3.47 12.86
N ALA A 140 20.30 4.80 12.95
CA ALA A 140 20.64 5.67 11.83
C ALA A 140 21.99 5.35 11.16
N ALA A 141 22.98 4.96 11.96
CA ALA A 141 24.33 4.66 11.50
C ALA A 141 24.51 3.21 11.00
N ARG A 142 23.52 2.32 11.18
CA ARG A 142 23.59 0.91 10.76
C ARG A 142 23.47 0.77 9.24
N TRP A 143 23.98 -0.34 8.73
CA TRP A 143 23.78 -0.79 7.36
C TRP A 143 22.58 -1.72 7.26
N PRO A 144 21.87 -1.81 6.11
CA PRO A 144 20.77 -2.76 5.94
C PRO A 144 21.10 -4.21 6.30
N ARG A 145 22.32 -4.66 6.06
CA ARG A 145 22.80 -6.02 6.41
C ARG A 145 22.89 -6.29 7.92
N GLU A 146 22.94 -5.24 8.74
CA GLU A 146 23.04 -5.33 10.21
C GLU A 146 21.65 -5.35 10.88
N LEU A 147 20.58 -5.29 10.07
CA LEU A 147 19.20 -5.25 10.52
C LEU A 147 18.55 -6.64 10.42
N SER A 148 17.63 -6.95 11.33
CA SER A 148 16.68 -8.05 11.16
C SER A 148 15.74 -7.80 9.98
N GLY A 149 15.01 -8.82 9.51
CA GLY A 149 13.99 -8.67 8.46
C GLY A 149 12.95 -7.59 8.82
N GLY A 150 12.41 -7.64 10.05
CA GLY A 150 11.44 -6.66 10.53
C GLY A 150 12.00 -5.25 10.65
N GLN A 151 13.26 -5.10 11.09
CA GLN A 151 13.91 -3.80 11.14
C GLN A 151 14.11 -3.23 9.75
N ARG A 152 14.53 -4.04 8.76
CA ARG A 152 14.62 -3.59 7.35
C ARG A 152 13.27 -3.12 6.84
N GLN A 153 12.20 -3.84 7.14
CA GLN A 153 10.85 -3.47 6.71
C GLN A 153 10.37 -2.17 7.38
N ARG A 154 10.63 -1.99 8.69
CA ARG A 154 10.38 -0.72 9.39
C ARG A 154 11.12 0.44 8.73
N VAL A 155 12.39 0.26 8.33
CA VAL A 155 13.17 1.29 7.61
C VAL A 155 12.54 1.61 6.25
N ALA A 156 12.05 0.60 5.51
CA ALA A 156 11.37 0.82 4.22
C ALA A 156 10.07 1.61 4.39
N VAL A 157 9.28 1.31 5.43
CA VAL A 157 8.08 2.09 5.79
C VAL A 157 8.47 3.51 6.22
N ALA A 158 9.50 3.68 7.05
CA ALA A 158 10.00 5.00 7.45
C ALA A 158 10.40 5.85 6.24
N ARG A 159 11.10 5.25 5.25
CA ARG A 159 11.47 5.94 4.00
C ARG A 159 10.25 6.44 3.23
N ALA A 160 9.19 5.65 3.17
CA ALA A 160 7.94 6.06 2.51
C ALA A 160 7.22 7.17 3.27
N LEU A 161 7.29 7.17 4.61
CA LEU A 161 6.66 8.17 5.49
C LEU A 161 7.46 9.48 5.60
N ALA A 162 8.76 9.48 5.32
CA ALA A 162 9.64 10.62 5.56
C ALA A 162 9.23 11.92 4.83
N ILE A 163 8.49 11.79 3.75
CA ILE A 163 7.94 12.94 2.99
C ILE A 163 6.54 13.36 3.47
N LYS A 164 5.98 12.71 4.48
CA LYS A 164 4.60 12.89 4.96
C LYS A 164 3.60 12.86 3.78
N PRO A 165 3.55 11.77 3.01
CA PRO A 165 2.76 11.70 1.79
C PRO A 165 1.27 11.62 2.09
N ASP A 166 0.42 12.13 1.18
CA ASP A 166 -1.03 11.95 1.24
C ASP A 166 -1.47 10.54 0.82
N ILE A 167 -0.63 9.85 0.05
CA ILE A 167 -0.90 8.50 -0.48
C ILE A 167 0.31 7.60 -0.24
N ILE A 168 0.08 6.40 0.30
CA ILE A 168 1.10 5.36 0.47
C ILE A 168 0.65 4.06 -0.19
N LEU A 169 1.52 3.48 -0.99
CA LEU A 169 1.35 2.21 -1.68
C LEU A 169 2.30 1.18 -1.07
N LEU A 170 1.79 -0.01 -0.68
CA LEU A 170 2.58 -1.05 -0.03
C LEU A 170 2.37 -2.39 -0.75
N ASP A 171 3.46 -3.00 -1.20
CA ASP A 171 3.46 -4.30 -1.90
C ASP A 171 3.96 -5.38 -0.94
N GLU A 172 3.08 -6.19 -0.37
CA GLU A 172 3.34 -7.25 0.62
C GLU A 172 4.29 -6.85 1.78
N PRO A 173 4.04 -5.72 2.47
CA PRO A 173 5.00 -5.14 3.41
C PRO A 173 5.25 -5.99 4.66
N PHE A 174 4.41 -7.00 4.94
CA PHE A 174 4.51 -7.81 6.15
C PHE A 174 4.81 -9.29 5.87
N GLY A 175 4.88 -9.71 4.59
CA GLY A 175 4.94 -11.10 4.17
C GLY A 175 6.18 -11.88 4.67
N ALA A 176 7.33 -11.23 4.77
CA ALA A 176 8.60 -11.86 5.15
C ALA A 176 8.91 -11.80 6.66
N LEU A 177 7.92 -11.45 7.50
CA LEU A 177 8.11 -11.25 8.95
C LEU A 177 7.63 -12.46 9.75
N ASP A 178 8.30 -12.73 10.89
CA ASP A 178 7.76 -13.62 11.91
C ASP A 178 6.46 -13.04 12.51
N ALA A 179 5.65 -13.90 13.14
CA ALA A 179 4.31 -13.53 13.59
C ALA A 179 4.30 -12.37 14.59
N ILE A 180 5.26 -12.31 15.52
CA ILE A 180 5.31 -11.25 16.55
C ILE A 180 5.67 -9.92 15.92
N THR A 181 6.76 -9.88 15.16
CA THR A 181 7.23 -8.68 14.45
C THR A 181 6.19 -8.16 13.46
N ARG A 182 5.43 -9.05 12.81
CA ARG A 182 4.34 -8.72 11.89
C ARG A 182 3.24 -7.93 12.61
N VAL A 183 2.70 -8.47 13.70
CA VAL A 183 1.64 -7.82 14.50
C VAL A 183 2.09 -6.45 15.03
N GLU A 184 3.33 -6.34 15.53
CA GLU A 184 3.88 -5.07 15.99
C GLU A 184 3.97 -4.02 14.87
N LEU A 185 4.44 -4.43 13.67
CA LEU A 185 4.59 -3.49 12.55
C LEU A 185 3.23 -3.08 12.00
N GLN A 186 2.26 -4.00 11.90
CA GLN A 186 0.88 -3.72 11.50
C GLN A 186 0.21 -2.72 12.44
N SER A 187 0.30 -2.97 13.76
CA SER A 187 -0.23 -2.06 14.79
C SER A 187 0.43 -0.67 14.72
N THR A 188 1.75 -0.63 14.51
CA THR A 188 2.49 0.63 14.34
C THR A 188 2.03 1.36 13.09
N PHE A 189 1.90 0.66 11.96
CA PHE A 189 1.44 1.23 10.70
C PHE A 189 0.02 1.81 10.81
N ASP A 190 -0.93 1.05 11.37
CA ASP A 190 -2.32 1.52 11.53
C ASP A 190 -2.41 2.75 12.44
N ARG A 191 -1.66 2.76 13.56
CA ARG A 191 -1.56 3.94 14.43
C ARG A 191 -1.03 5.16 13.69
N VAL A 192 0.05 5.01 12.92
CA VAL A 192 0.65 6.11 12.14
C VAL A 192 -0.32 6.58 11.06
N ARG A 193 -0.98 5.66 10.35
CA ARG A 193 -2.00 5.97 9.34
C ARG A 193 -3.13 6.83 9.93
N ARG A 194 -3.70 6.41 11.05
CA ARG A 194 -4.78 7.14 11.72
C ARG A 194 -4.34 8.53 12.21
N THR A 195 -3.11 8.64 12.69
CA THR A 195 -2.55 9.90 13.17
C THR A 195 -2.30 10.89 12.04
N LEU A 196 -1.68 10.44 10.96
CA LEU A 196 -1.31 11.27 9.80
C LEU A 196 -2.42 11.38 8.75
N ARG A 197 -3.45 10.53 8.82
CA ARG A 197 -4.64 10.51 7.93
C ARG A 197 -4.33 10.37 6.45
N PHE A 198 -3.29 9.63 6.07
CA PHE A 198 -3.00 9.38 4.67
C PHE A 198 -3.85 8.24 4.09
N THR A 199 -4.06 8.29 2.78
CA THR A 199 -4.66 7.21 2.00
C THR A 199 -3.67 6.07 1.83
N SER A 200 -4.09 4.82 2.02
CA SER A 200 -3.20 3.66 1.83
C SER A 200 -3.81 2.61 0.90
N VAL A 201 -2.96 2.07 0.02
CA VAL A 201 -3.26 0.87 -0.77
C VAL A 201 -2.24 -0.19 -0.44
N LEU A 202 -2.69 -1.29 0.12
CA LEU A 202 -1.84 -2.39 0.55
C LEU A 202 -2.17 -3.64 -0.25
N VAL A 203 -1.16 -4.34 -0.73
CA VAL A 203 -1.27 -5.66 -1.34
C VAL A 203 -0.85 -6.70 -0.33
N THR A 204 -1.67 -7.72 -0.14
CA THR A 204 -1.33 -8.90 0.66
C THR A 204 -2.02 -10.16 0.12
N HIS A 205 -1.52 -11.32 0.49
CA HIS A 205 -2.21 -12.60 0.31
C HIS A 205 -2.85 -13.09 1.62
N ASP A 206 -2.68 -12.37 2.73
CA ASP A 206 -3.23 -12.70 4.05
C ASP A 206 -4.53 -11.93 4.31
N LEU A 207 -5.65 -12.67 4.42
CA LEU A 207 -6.96 -12.08 4.70
C LEU A 207 -7.10 -11.54 6.13
N HIS A 208 -6.35 -12.08 7.09
CA HIS A 208 -6.34 -11.52 8.45
C HIS A 208 -5.74 -10.12 8.43
N GLU A 209 -4.61 -9.92 7.75
CA GLU A 209 -4.04 -8.58 7.55
C GLU A 209 -5.05 -7.63 6.90
N ALA A 210 -5.74 -8.11 5.86
CA ALA A 210 -6.72 -7.28 5.16
C ALA A 210 -7.88 -6.87 6.08
N PHE A 211 -8.35 -7.77 6.93
CA PHE A 211 -9.47 -7.49 7.82
C PHE A 211 -9.11 -6.58 8.99
N ASP A 212 -7.83 -6.63 9.42
CA ASP A 212 -7.35 -5.80 10.53
C ASP A 212 -7.00 -4.36 10.07
N LEU A 213 -6.56 -4.19 8.81
CA LEU A 213 -5.99 -2.93 8.34
C LEU A 213 -6.89 -2.15 7.35
N ALA A 214 -7.88 -2.81 6.72
CA ALA A 214 -8.67 -2.20 5.67
C ALA A 214 -9.95 -1.53 6.17
N ASP A 215 -10.26 -0.37 5.60
CA ASP A 215 -11.62 0.17 5.59
C ASP A 215 -12.46 -0.57 4.53
N ARG A 216 -11.85 -0.90 3.36
CA ARG A 216 -12.41 -1.80 2.34
C ARG A 216 -11.36 -2.77 1.82
N VAL A 217 -11.81 -4.00 1.58
CA VAL A 217 -11.04 -5.07 0.96
C VAL A 217 -11.48 -5.23 -0.48
N VAL A 218 -10.52 -5.35 -1.39
CA VAL A 218 -10.72 -5.61 -2.82
C VAL A 218 -10.23 -7.02 -3.11
N VAL A 219 -11.14 -7.93 -3.41
CA VAL A 219 -10.80 -9.30 -3.80
C VAL A 219 -10.55 -9.33 -5.30
N MET A 220 -9.34 -9.75 -5.70
CA MET A 220 -8.94 -9.84 -7.10
C MET A 220 -8.71 -11.29 -7.53
N ARG A 221 -9.11 -11.60 -8.77
CA ARG A 221 -8.88 -12.90 -9.42
C ARG A 221 -8.65 -12.70 -10.91
N ARG A 222 -7.59 -13.32 -11.46
CA ARG A 222 -7.31 -13.34 -12.91
C ARG A 222 -7.39 -11.95 -13.58
N GLY A 223 -6.84 -10.93 -12.93
CA GLY A 223 -6.82 -9.57 -13.44
C GLY A 223 -8.13 -8.79 -13.26
N ARG A 224 -9.13 -9.31 -12.60
CA ARG A 224 -10.44 -8.67 -12.37
C ARG A 224 -10.71 -8.48 -10.89
N ILE A 225 -11.56 -7.51 -10.56
CA ILE A 225 -12.14 -7.36 -9.22
C ILE A 225 -13.37 -8.27 -9.12
N GLU A 226 -13.38 -9.17 -8.16
CA GLU A 226 -14.51 -10.05 -7.85
C GLU A 226 -15.48 -9.38 -6.87
N GLN A 227 -14.93 -8.68 -5.86
CA GLN A 227 -15.74 -7.95 -4.86
C GLN A 227 -14.92 -6.81 -4.23
N VAL A 228 -15.61 -5.71 -3.91
CA VAL A 228 -15.12 -4.61 -3.07
C VAL A 228 -16.10 -4.45 -1.93
N ALA A 229 -15.67 -4.65 -0.69
CA ALA A 229 -16.53 -4.61 0.47
C ALA A 229 -15.74 -4.39 1.76
N THR A 230 -16.39 -4.06 2.85
CA THR A 230 -15.81 -4.11 4.19
C THR A 230 -15.57 -5.57 4.61
N ALA A 231 -14.74 -5.80 5.62
CA ALA A 231 -14.50 -7.13 6.18
C ALA A 231 -15.80 -7.82 6.63
N GLU A 232 -16.72 -7.05 7.20
CA GLU A 232 -18.01 -7.55 7.67
C GLU A 232 -18.94 -7.96 6.50
N GLU A 233 -19.05 -7.11 5.47
CA GLU A 233 -19.83 -7.41 4.27
C GLU A 233 -19.29 -8.64 3.52
N LEU A 234 -17.96 -8.82 3.46
CA LEU A 234 -17.34 -10.00 2.86
C LEU A 234 -17.74 -11.28 3.60
N ARG A 235 -17.79 -11.26 4.95
CA ARG A 235 -18.21 -12.41 5.76
C ARG A 235 -19.69 -12.73 5.58
N GLN A 236 -20.53 -11.72 5.53
CA GLN A 236 -22.00 -11.89 5.47
C GLN A 236 -22.51 -12.21 4.06
N SER A 237 -21.88 -11.64 3.03
CA SER A 237 -22.38 -11.68 1.64
C SER A 237 -21.24 -11.80 0.64
N PRO A 238 -20.52 -12.94 0.59
CA PRO A 238 -19.51 -13.18 -0.44
C PRO A 238 -20.17 -13.24 -1.83
N ALA A 239 -19.65 -12.44 -2.79
CA ALA A 239 -20.26 -12.23 -4.10
C ALA A 239 -20.23 -13.47 -5.02
N GLY A 240 -19.52 -14.53 -4.66
CA GLY A 240 -19.47 -15.75 -5.47
C GLY A 240 -18.68 -16.86 -4.80
N GLU A 241 -18.61 -18.01 -5.47
CA GLU A 241 -17.97 -19.20 -4.94
C GLU A 241 -16.48 -18.96 -4.62
N TYR A 242 -15.76 -18.26 -5.51
CA TYR A 242 -14.35 -17.95 -5.30
C TYR A 242 -14.11 -17.13 -4.02
N VAL A 243 -14.88 -16.08 -3.81
CA VAL A 243 -14.75 -15.24 -2.60
C VAL A 243 -15.06 -16.07 -1.36
N ARG A 244 -16.13 -16.88 -1.40
CA ARG A 244 -16.50 -17.79 -0.31
C ARG A 244 -15.38 -18.79 0.00
N GLU A 245 -14.84 -19.47 -1.00
CA GLU A 245 -13.72 -20.40 -0.81
C GLU A 245 -12.48 -19.72 -0.24
N LEU A 246 -12.16 -18.52 -0.70
CA LEU A 246 -11.03 -17.75 -0.21
C LEU A 246 -11.18 -17.46 1.30
N LEU A 247 -12.38 -17.05 1.73
CA LEU A 247 -12.70 -16.77 3.14
C LEU A 247 -12.67 -18.03 4.01
N LEU A 248 -13.19 -19.16 3.52
CA LEU A 248 -13.18 -20.44 4.22
C LEU A 248 -11.75 -20.96 4.41
N ARG A 249 -10.93 -20.93 3.36
CA ARG A 249 -9.49 -21.34 3.43
C ARG A 249 -8.71 -20.51 4.43
N ALA A 250 -8.98 -19.23 4.52
CA ALA A 250 -8.36 -18.34 5.49
C ALA A 250 -8.95 -18.44 6.91
N ARG A 251 -10.02 -19.24 7.10
CA ARG A 251 -10.72 -19.40 8.40
C ARG A 251 -11.22 -18.08 9.00
N VAL A 252 -11.56 -17.13 8.16
CA VAL A 252 -12.13 -15.82 8.57
C VAL A 252 -13.66 -15.81 8.51
N MET A 253 -14.26 -16.94 8.08
CA MET A 253 -15.69 -17.20 8.00
C MET A 253 -15.96 -18.60 8.59
N PRO A 254 -17.04 -18.80 9.38
CA PRO A 254 -17.45 -20.15 9.81
C PRO A 254 -17.81 -21.02 8.62
N ALA A 255 -17.61 -22.33 8.75
CA ALA A 255 -17.91 -23.33 7.73
C ALA A 255 -19.42 -23.46 7.47
#